data_a74d4208119321f5ed4a0a3644bb4545
#
_entry.id   a74d4208119321f5ed4a0a3644bb4545
#
_cell.length_a   1.000
_cell.length_b   1.000
_cell.length_c   1.000
_cell.angle_alpha   90.00
_cell.angle_beta   90.00
_cell.angle_gamma   90.00
#
_symmetry.space_group_name_H-M   'P 1'
#
loop_
_entity.id
_entity.type
_entity.pdbx_description
1 polymer ?
#
loop_
_entity_poly.entity_id
_entity_poly.type
_entity_poly.pdbx_seq_one_letter_code
_entity_poly.pdbx_strand_id
1 'polypeptide(L)'
;MINQTAKKILKALSFDGVEVEAFRHMADLKRLDPMKIFYKKVDEKIYNGSHAVPIRIFFPSEKSFRESEEKKHDIQDKKLLLFIHGGGWVTESIDNYERICARLANATGQYVVAVEYRLAPEDKFPAGLEDCYAVAKAVYSGDFMLNIRPENITLIGDSAGGNLCAALSLMARDRGEFMPNRQILIYPATYNDYTENSPFVSVKENGSDYLLTAGKMQDYIDLYARNEEDKKNPYFAPYIAVSYTHLRAHETR
;
A
#
# COMPACT_ATOMS: atom_id res chain seq x y z
N MET A 1 1.72 25.09 -7.12
CA MET A 1 0.73 25.78 -6.23
C MET A 1 -0.67 25.45 -6.76
N ILE A 2 -1.57 24.93 -5.90
CA ILE A 2 -2.99 24.70 -6.24
C ILE A 2 -3.66 26.05 -6.40
N ASN A 3 -4.46 26.22 -7.48
CA ASN A 3 -5.12 27.49 -7.73
C ASN A 3 -6.23 27.72 -6.67
N GLN A 4 -6.59 28.97 -6.42
CA GLN A 4 -7.55 29.36 -5.37
C GLN A 4 -8.95 28.71 -5.56
N THR A 5 -9.39 28.49 -6.79
CA THR A 5 -10.68 27.85 -7.08
C THR A 5 -10.65 26.37 -6.67
N ALA A 6 -9.56 25.65 -7.00
CA ALA A 6 -9.39 24.28 -6.59
C ALA A 6 -9.30 24.16 -5.05
N LYS A 7 -8.62 25.10 -4.38
CA LYS A 7 -8.57 25.13 -2.91
C LYS A 7 -9.95 25.36 -2.28
N LYS A 8 -10.80 26.20 -2.85
CA LYS A 8 -12.18 26.39 -2.39
C LYS A 8 -13.04 25.14 -2.55
N ILE A 9 -12.88 24.42 -3.66
CA ILE A 9 -13.59 23.14 -3.87
C ILE A 9 -13.10 22.09 -2.87
N LEU A 10 -11.80 21.97 -2.70
CA LEU A 10 -11.23 21.03 -1.73
C LEU A 10 -11.70 21.33 -0.30
N LYS A 11 -11.76 22.61 0.08
CA LYS A 11 -12.28 23.03 1.41
C LYS A 11 -13.76 22.70 1.58
N ALA A 12 -14.57 22.86 0.54
CA ALA A 12 -16.00 22.51 0.58
C ALA A 12 -16.25 21.01 0.71
N LEU A 13 -15.27 20.17 0.28
CA LEU A 13 -15.30 18.71 0.39
C LEU A 13 -14.57 18.21 1.65
N SER A 14 -13.89 19.10 2.38
CA SER A 14 -13.26 18.78 3.66
C SER A 14 -14.31 18.68 4.75
N PHE A 15 -14.25 17.62 5.53
CA PHE A 15 -15.01 17.46 6.76
C PHE A 15 -14.15 16.70 7.76
N ASP A 16 -14.35 16.92 9.04
CA ASP A 16 -13.64 16.24 10.09
C ASP A 16 -14.34 14.92 10.43
N GLY A 17 -13.55 13.95 10.90
CA GLY A 17 -14.02 12.63 11.28
C GLY A 17 -13.95 11.60 10.14
N VAL A 18 -13.80 10.35 10.53
CA VAL A 18 -13.80 9.18 9.63
C VAL A 18 -15.01 8.31 9.98
N GLU A 19 -16.04 8.39 9.16
CA GLU A 19 -17.13 7.42 9.17
C GLU A 19 -16.75 6.25 8.28
N VAL A 20 -16.22 5.18 8.89
CA VAL A 20 -15.60 4.04 8.18
C VAL A 20 -16.52 3.46 7.11
N GLU A 21 -17.80 3.20 7.42
CA GLU A 21 -18.75 2.63 6.47
C GLU A 21 -19.03 3.56 5.29
N ALA A 22 -19.23 4.86 5.55
CA ALA A 22 -19.46 5.83 4.50
C ALA A 22 -18.26 5.94 3.55
N PHE A 23 -17.04 5.95 4.09
CA PHE A 23 -15.81 5.96 3.27
C PHE A 23 -15.64 4.68 2.45
N ARG A 24 -15.94 3.51 3.04
CA ARG A 24 -15.92 2.22 2.33
C ARG A 24 -16.95 2.21 1.20
N HIS A 25 -18.17 2.69 1.43
CA HIS A 25 -19.19 2.82 0.39
C HIS A 25 -18.77 3.76 -0.74
N MET A 26 -18.15 4.90 -0.42
CA MET A 26 -17.61 5.80 -1.44
C MET A 26 -16.49 5.14 -2.26
N ALA A 27 -15.63 4.36 -1.59
CA ALA A 27 -14.60 3.59 -2.26
C ALA A 27 -15.19 2.55 -3.22
N ASP A 28 -16.25 1.85 -2.81
CA ASP A 28 -16.93 0.85 -3.64
C ASP A 28 -17.55 1.41 -4.92
N LEU A 29 -17.94 2.69 -4.96
CA LEU A 29 -18.40 3.35 -6.20
C LEU A 29 -17.32 3.39 -7.28
N LYS A 30 -16.03 3.36 -6.92
CA LYS A 30 -14.91 3.27 -7.88
C LYS A 30 -14.87 1.95 -8.63
N ARG A 31 -15.59 0.92 -8.15
CA ARG A 31 -15.68 -0.40 -8.81
C ARG A 31 -16.48 -0.37 -10.11
N LEU A 32 -17.20 0.71 -10.41
CA LEU A 32 -18.00 0.85 -11.62
C LEU A 32 -17.13 1.23 -12.83
N ASP A 33 -16.13 0.37 -13.13
CA ASP A 33 -15.31 0.51 -14.34
C ASP A 33 -15.77 -0.52 -15.39
N PRO A 34 -16.42 -0.11 -16.49
CA PRO A 34 -16.89 -1.02 -17.52
C PRO A 34 -15.75 -1.71 -18.28
N MET A 35 -14.52 -1.19 -18.20
CA MET A 35 -13.33 -1.79 -18.83
C MET A 35 -12.68 -2.88 -17.98
N LYS A 36 -13.14 -3.08 -16.76
CA LYS A 36 -12.60 -4.03 -15.77
C LYS A 36 -12.48 -5.46 -16.32
N ILE A 37 -13.45 -5.90 -17.12
CA ILE A 37 -13.47 -7.24 -17.71
C ILE A 37 -12.34 -7.52 -18.70
N PHE A 38 -11.66 -6.49 -19.17
CA PHE A 38 -10.55 -6.62 -20.14
C PHE A 38 -9.17 -6.70 -19.46
N TYR A 39 -9.12 -6.59 -18.12
CA TYR A 39 -7.87 -6.68 -17.41
C TYR A 39 -7.41 -8.14 -17.33
N LYS A 40 -6.17 -8.39 -17.71
CA LYS A 40 -5.53 -9.70 -17.58
C LYS A 40 -5.09 -9.88 -16.15
N LYS A 41 -5.81 -10.68 -15.39
CA LYS A 41 -5.61 -10.85 -13.95
C LYS A 41 -5.93 -12.27 -13.49
N VAL A 42 -5.30 -12.68 -12.39
CA VAL A 42 -5.59 -13.91 -11.65
C VAL A 42 -5.70 -13.57 -10.17
N ASP A 43 -6.71 -14.10 -9.51
CA ASP A 43 -6.89 -14.00 -8.07
C ASP A 43 -6.35 -15.27 -7.40
N GLU A 44 -5.50 -15.07 -6.39
CA GLU A 44 -4.84 -16.12 -5.63
C GLU A 44 -4.86 -15.80 -4.13
N LYS A 45 -4.31 -16.69 -3.30
CA LYS A 45 -4.22 -16.51 -1.85
C LYS A 45 -2.86 -16.93 -1.34
N ILE A 46 -2.32 -16.15 -0.43
CA ILE A 46 -1.14 -16.49 0.38
C ILE A 46 -1.60 -16.63 1.83
N TYR A 47 -1.01 -17.57 2.58
CA TYR A 47 -1.42 -17.80 3.96
C TYR A 47 -0.49 -17.11 4.95
N ASN A 48 -1.07 -16.34 5.87
CA ASN A 48 -0.43 -15.82 7.07
C ASN A 48 -0.96 -16.63 8.28
N GLY A 49 -0.26 -17.68 8.65
CA GLY A 49 -0.79 -18.67 9.59
C GLY A 49 -2.05 -19.33 9.05
N SER A 50 -3.17 -19.21 9.77
CA SER A 50 -4.49 -19.72 9.32
C SER A 50 -5.25 -18.71 8.45
N HIS A 51 -4.82 -17.45 8.39
CA HIS A 51 -5.47 -16.39 7.61
C HIS A 51 -5.06 -16.47 6.14
N ALA A 52 -6.05 -16.53 5.25
CA ALA A 52 -5.83 -16.49 3.81
C ALA A 52 -5.86 -15.04 3.34
N VAL A 53 -4.71 -14.50 2.95
CA VAL A 53 -4.56 -13.15 2.40
C VAL A 53 -4.83 -13.20 0.90
N PRO A 54 -5.91 -12.59 0.39
CA PRO A 54 -6.16 -12.53 -1.03
C PRO A 54 -5.13 -11.65 -1.73
N ILE A 55 -4.75 -12.05 -2.93
CA ILE A 55 -3.89 -11.26 -3.80
C ILE A 55 -4.45 -11.27 -5.22
N ARG A 56 -4.12 -10.25 -6.00
CA ARG A 56 -4.46 -10.19 -7.41
C ARG A 56 -3.24 -9.88 -8.24
N ILE A 57 -3.02 -10.73 -9.24
CA ILE A 57 -1.89 -10.64 -10.16
C ILE A 57 -2.38 -10.01 -11.45
N PHE A 58 -1.77 -8.91 -11.86
CA PHE A 58 -2.02 -8.25 -13.14
C PHE A 58 -0.86 -8.51 -14.08
N PHE A 59 -1.20 -8.93 -15.29
CA PHE A 59 -0.25 -9.27 -16.33
C PHE A 59 -0.01 -8.09 -17.27
N PRO A 60 1.25 -7.83 -17.67
CA PRO A 60 1.57 -6.70 -18.53
C PRO A 60 1.05 -6.82 -19.98
N SER A 61 0.68 -8.02 -20.41
CA SER A 61 0.19 -8.27 -21.78
C SER A 61 -0.65 -9.54 -21.86
N GLU A 62 -1.41 -9.67 -22.94
CA GLU A 62 -2.12 -10.91 -23.30
C GLU A 62 -1.17 -12.10 -23.42
N LYS A 63 0.00 -11.87 -24.04
CA LYS A 63 1.03 -12.90 -24.18
C LYS A 63 1.46 -13.42 -22.80
N SER A 64 1.83 -12.53 -21.89
CA SER A 64 2.26 -12.89 -20.53
C SER A 64 1.18 -13.63 -19.75
N PHE A 65 -0.10 -13.29 -19.97
CA PHE A 65 -1.23 -13.96 -19.35
C PHE A 65 -1.38 -15.41 -19.87
N ARG A 66 -1.40 -15.60 -21.20
CA ARG A 66 -1.49 -16.95 -21.81
C ARG A 66 -0.32 -17.83 -21.42
N GLU A 67 0.86 -17.25 -21.41
CA GLU A 67 2.08 -17.93 -21.00
C GLU A 67 2.02 -18.42 -19.55
N SER A 68 1.33 -17.73 -18.66
CA SER A 68 1.13 -18.17 -17.27
C SER A 68 0.21 -19.39 -17.13
N GLU A 69 -0.68 -19.63 -18.10
CA GLU A 69 -1.56 -20.80 -18.15
C GLU A 69 -0.81 -22.07 -18.62
N GLU A 70 0.26 -21.90 -19.39
CA GLU A 70 1.15 -22.98 -19.83
C GLU A 70 2.19 -23.25 -18.74
N LYS A 71 2.13 -24.41 -18.10
CA LYS A 71 2.99 -24.81 -16.97
C LYS A 71 4.47 -24.61 -17.28
N LYS A 72 5.16 -23.84 -16.43
CA LYS A 72 6.59 -23.53 -16.37
C LYS A 72 7.05 -22.39 -17.26
N HIS A 73 6.74 -21.16 -16.87
CA HIS A 73 7.47 -20.01 -17.38
C HIS A 73 8.65 -19.68 -16.47
N ASP A 74 9.83 -19.75 -17.03
CA ASP A 74 11.00 -19.10 -16.46
C ASP A 74 10.85 -17.58 -16.70
N ILE A 75 10.31 -16.90 -15.71
CA ILE A 75 10.13 -15.46 -15.72
C ILE A 75 11.10 -14.74 -14.77
N GLN A 76 12.20 -15.41 -14.40
CA GLN A 76 13.16 -14.88 -13.44
C GLN A 76 13.72 -13.51 -13.85
N ASP A 77 13.88 -13.26 -15.16
CA ASP A 77 14.35 -11.98 -15.68
C ASP A 77 13.27 -10.89 -15.81
N LYS A 78 12.00 -11.25 -15.56
CA LYS A 78 10.91 -10.28 -15.56
C LYS A 78 10.94 -9.46 -14.28
N LYS A 79 10.20 -8.35 -14.28
CA LYS A 79 10.08 -7.43 -13.13
C LYS A 79 8.70 -7.51 -12.53
N LEU A 80 8.63 -7.32 -11.21
CA LEU A 80 7.39 -7.35 -10.44
C LEU A 80 7.30 -6.11 -9.54
N LEU A 81 6.12 -5.52 -9.51
CA LEU A 81 5.70 -4.54 -8.53
C LEU A 81 4.80 -5.24 -7.50
N LEU A 82 5.23 -5.32 -6.25
CA LEU A 82 4.39 -5.74 -5.13
C LEU A 82 3.67 -4.50 -4.61
N PHE A 83 2.38 -4.39 -4.93
CA PHE A 83 1.57 -3.21 -4.69
C PHE A 83 0.75 -3.35 -3.41
N ILE A 84 0.90 -2.37 -2.52
CA ILE A 84 0.14 -2.25 -1.27
C ILE A 84 -0.67 -0.96 -1.35
N HIS A 85 -2.00 -1.08 -1.30
CA HIS A 85 -2.91 0.05 -1.49
C HIS A 85 -2.96 0.99 -0.28
N GLY A 86 -3.34 2.24 -0.52
CA GLY A 86 -3.64 3.23 0.51
C GLY A 86 -5.00 3.05 1.15
N GLY A 87 -5.53 4.11 1.77
CA GLY A 87 -6.84 4.11 2.42
C GLY A 87 -6.80 4.19 3.95
N GLY A 88 -5.71 4.75 4.52
CA GLY A 88 -5.58 4.98 5.96
C GLY A 88 -5.63 3.70 6.80
N TRP A 89 -5.25 2.56 6.24
CA TRP A 89 -5.34 1.22 6.85
C TRP A 89 -6.78 0.76 7.17
N VAL A 90 -7.79 1.51 6.77
CA VAL A 90 -9.20 1.37 7.18
C VAL A 90 -10.12 1.16 6.00
N THR A 91 -9.79 1.71 4.85
CA THR A 91 -10.63 1.71 3.65
C THR A 91 -9.87 1.19 2.44
N GLU A 92 -10.56 1.12 1.31
CA GLU A 92 -10.08 0.65 0.02
C GLU A 92 -9.88 -0.87 -0.04
N SER A 93 -9.56 -1.37 -1.21
CA SER A 93 -9.40 -2.79 -1.50
C SER A 93 -8.66 -2.97 -2.83
N ILE A 94 -8.26 -4.20 -3.15
CA ILE A 94 -7.74 -4.55 -4.48
C ILE A 94 -8.71 -4.14 -5.59
N ASP A 95 -10.02 -4.29 -5.34
CA ASP A 95 -11.05 -3.96 -6.33
C ASP A 95 -11.07 -2.46 -6.67
N ASN A 96 -10.87 -1.59 -5.67
CA ASN A 96 -10.81 -0.15 -5.86
C ASN A 96 -9.56 0.27 -6.64
N TYR A 97 -8.46 -0.46 -6.46
CA TYR A 97 -7.17 -0.20 -7.11
C TYR A 97 -6.97 -0.98 -8.42
N GLU A 98 -7.92 -1.81 -8.83
CA GLU A 98 -7.80 -2.67 -10.00
C GLU A 98 -7.37 -1.92 -11.26
N ARG A 99 -8.02 -0.77 -11.55
CA ARG A 99 -7.68 0.07 -12.70
C ARG A 99 -6.26 0.63 -12.63
N ILE A 100 -5.81 1.01 -11.45
CA ILE A 100 -4.46 1.55 -11.22
C ILE A 100 -3.43 0.45 -11.45
N CYS A 101 -3.61 -0.72 -10.83
CA CYS A 101 -2.72 -1.86 -10.96
C CYS A 101 -2.62 -2.38 -12.40
N ALA A 102 -3.77 -2.50 -13.09
CA ALA A 102 -3.78 -2.90 -14.50
C ALA A 102 -3.05 -1.89 -15.40
N ARG A 103 -3.23 -0.59 -15.16
CA ARG A 103 -2.51 0.45 -15.91
C ARG A 103 -1.01 0.44 -15.60
N LEU A 104 -0.61 0.23 -14.34
CA LEU A 104 0.79 0.07 -13.96
C LEU A 104 1.41 -1.11 -14.69
N ALA A 105 0.75 -2.28 -14.70
CA ALA A 105 1.25 -3.46 -15.41
C ALA A 105 1.46 -3.16 -16.90
N ASN A 106 0.46 -2.60 -17.57
CA ASN A 106 0.54 -2.29 -19.01
C ASN A 106 1.60 -1.22 -19.31
N ALA A 107 1.64 -0.13 -18.54
CA ALA A 107 2.53 1.01 -18.82
C ALA A 107 4.01 0.69 -18.54
N THR A 108 4.27 -0.16 -17.54
CA THR A 108 5.64 -0.49 -17.13
C THR A 108 6.16 -1.78 -17.76
N GLY A 109 5.28 -2.61 -18.33
CA GLY A 109 5.63 -3.95 -18.80
C GLY A 109 6.02 -4.92 -17.69
N GLN A 110 5.61 -4.63 -16.44
CA GLN A 110 5.92 -5.42 -15.25
C GLN A 110 4.68 -6.15 -14.74
N TYR A 111 4.86 -7.29 -14.09
CA TYR A 111 3.79 -7.91 -13.30
C TYR A 111 3.47 -7.02 -12.11
N VAL A 112 2.20 -6.94 -11.73
CA VAL A 112 1.77 -6.26 -10.50
C VAL A 112 1.03 -7.26 -9.64
N VAL A 113 1.49 -7.45 -8.40
CA VAL A 113 0.80 -8.25 -7.39
C VAL A 113 0.23 -7.29 -6.35
N ALA A 114 -1.09 -7.18 -6.29
CA ALA A 114 -1.78 -6.36 -5.31
C ALA A 114 -2.21 -7.21 -4.10
N VAL A 115 -2.06 -6.65 -2.90
CA VAL A 115 -2.32 -7.33 -1.62
C VAL A 115 -3.60 -6.81 -0.99
N GLU A 116 -4.53 -7.71 -0.67
CA GLU A 116 -5.73 -7.43 0.13
C GLU A 116 -5.43 -7.71 1.60
N TYR A 117 -4.78 -6.77 2.26
CA TYR A 117 -4.43 -6.88 3.67
C TYR A 117 -5.63 -6.55 4.57
N ARG A 118 -5.67 -7.13 5.77
CA ARG A 118 -6.71 -6.85 6.78
C ARG A 118 -6.71 -5.38 7.19
N LEU A 119 -7.92 -4.85 7.33
CA LEU A 119 -8.17 -3.44 7.63
C LEU A 119 -8.58 -3.23 9.08
N ALA A 120 -8.19 -2.09 9.63
CA ALA A 120 -8.74 -1.56 10.87
C ALA A 120 -10.15 -0.98 10.61
N PRO A 121 -10.99 -0.83 11.64
CA PRO A 121 -10.73 -1.14 13.05
C PRO A 121 -10.90 -2.62 13.42
N GLU A 122 -11.37 -3.48 12.50
CA GLU A 122 -11.63 -4.90 12.76
C GLU A 122 -10.33 -5.64 13.09
N ASP A 123 -9.28 -5.38 12.30
CA ASP A 123 -7.96 -5.97 12.45
C ASP A 123 -6.90 -4.88 12.58
N LYS A 124 -6.68 -4.42 13.79
CA LYS A 124 -5.74 -3.34 14.10
C LYS A 124 -4.28 -3.75 13.91
N PHE A 125 -3.37 -2.77 13.96
CA PHE A 125 -1.92 -3.00 13.94
C PHE A 125 -1.52 -4.15 14.86
N PRO A 126 -0.63 -5.06 14.42
CA PRO A 126 0.07 -5.09 13.13
C PRO A 126 -0.57 -6.02 12.08
N ALA A 127 -1.86 -6.38 12.18
CA ALA A 127 -2.46 -7.44 11.36
C ALA A 127 -2.26 -7.24 9.85
N GLY A 128 -2.61 -6.07 9.32
CA GLY A 128 -2.42 -5.77 7.89
C GLY A 128 -0.94 -5.76 7.46
N LEU A 129 -0.04 -5.33 8.34
CA LEU A 129 1.40 -5.36 8.08
C LEU A 129 1.92 -6.80 8.01
N GLU A 130 1.49 -7.68 8.92
CA GLU A 130 1.87 -9.10 8.91
C GLU A 130 1.32 -9.82 7.67
N ASP A 131 0.15 -9.44 7.17
CA ASP A 131 -0.38 -9.96 5.92
C ASP A 131 0.49 -9.54 4.73
N CYS A 132 0.84 -8.26 4.64
CA CYS A 132 1.75 -7.77 3.61
C CYS A 132 3.12 -8.45 3.69
N TYR A 133 3.62 -8.69 4.91
CA TYR A 133 4.87 -9.38 5.14
C TYR A 133 4.83 -10.83 4.66
N ALA A 134 3.77 -11.57 4.98
CA ALA A 134 3.60 -12.96 4.55
C ALA A 134 3.56 -13.07 3.01
N VAL A 135 2.85 -12.16 2.35
CA VAL A 135 2.82 -12.10 0.88
C VAL A 135 4.20 -11.78 0.31
N ALA A 136 4.87 -10.76 0.85
CA ALA A 136 6.21 -10.41 0.42
C ALA A 136 7.19 -11.58 0.58
N LYS A 137 7.18 -12.23 1.75
CA LYS A 137 8.02 -13.40 2.02
C LYS A 137 7.82 -14.50 0.97
N ALA A 138 6.58 -14.86 0.65
CA ALA A 138 6.28 -15.87 -0.36
C ALA A 138 6.78 -15.46 -1.76
N VAL A 139 6.62 -14.17 -2.13
CA VAL A 139 7.07 -13.65 -3.43
C VAL A 139 8.61 -13.62 -3.51
N TYR A 140 9.30 -13.24 -2.43
CA TYR A 140 10.77 -13.17 -2.39
C TYR A 140 11.45 -14.53 -2.27
N SER A 141 10.81 -15.52 -1.63
CA SER A 141 11.34 -16.89 -1.50
C SER A 141 11.14 -17.76 -2.73
N GLY A 142 10.32 -17.30 -3.68
CA GLY A 142 9.92 -18.10 -4.84
C GLY A 142 8.83 -19.14 -4.55
N ASP A 143 8.25 -19.13 -3.34
CA ASP A 143 7.09 -19.94 -2.96
C ASP A 143 5.78 -19.32 -3.50
N PHE A 144 5.84 -18.89 -4.75
CA PHE A 144 4.79 -18.16 -5.42
C PHE A 144 4.71 -18.63 -6.88
N MET A 145 3.51 -18.48 -7.51
CA MET A 145 3.29 -18.94 -8.87
C MET A 145 4.21 -18.23 -9.90
N LEU A 146 4.67 -17.02 -9.61
CA LEU A 146 5.59 -16.26 -10.43
C LEU A 146 7.01 -16.34 -9.82
N ASN A 147 7.87 -17.20 -10.39
CA ASN A 147 9.24 -17.29 -9.95
C ASN A 147 10.08 -16.16 -10.57
N ILE A 148 10.16 -15.03 -9.86
CA ILE A 148 10.91 -13.82 -10.23
C ILE A 148 12.06 -13.64 -9.27
N ARG A 149 13.24 -13.32 -9.78
CA ARG A 149 14.42 -13.08 -8.93
C ARG A 149 14.18 -11.91 -7.95
N PRO A 150 14.60 -12.03 -6.68
CA PRO A 150 14.41 -11.00 -5.64
C PRO A 150 14.87 -9.60 -6.06
N GLU A 151 15.98 -9.49 -6.80
CA GLU A 151 16.48 -8.20 -7.29
C GLU A 151 15.56 -7.52 -8.32
N ASN A 152 14.62 -8.25 -8.89
CA ASN A 152 13.63 -7.74 -9.85
C ASN A 152 12.28 -7.39 -9.23
N ILE A 153 12.16 -7.53 -7.90
CA ILE A 153 10.96 -7.17 -7.15
C ILE A 153 11.11 -5.76 -6.58
N THR A 154 10.07 -4.96 -6.73
CA THR A 154 9.99 -3.60 -6.16
C THR A 154 8.71 -3.48 -5.34
N LEU A 155 8.84 -3.07 -4.08
CA LEU A 155 7.69 -2.68 -3.27
C LEU A 155 7.15 -1.34 -3.76
N ILE A 156 5.84 -1.21 -3.85
CA ILE A 156 5.20 0.07 -4.20
C ILE A 156 3.91 0.22 -3.41
N GLY A 157 3.68 1.41 -2.88
CA GLY A 157 2.44 1.73 -2.18
C GLY A 157 2.23 3.22 -2.02
N ASP A 158 0.99 3.62 -1.88
CA ASP A 158 0.57 5.00 -1.69
C ASP A 158 0.00 5.20 -0.28
N SER A 159 0.21 6.36 0.32
CA SER A 159 -0.35 6.75 1.63
C SER A 159 -0.07 5.69 2.72
N ALA A 160 -1.10 5.08 3.29
CA ALA A 160 -1.00 3.96 4.24
C ALA A 160 -0.26 2.74 3.64
N GLY A 161 -0.46 2.45 2.35
CA GLY A 161 0.29 1.41 1.65
C GLY A 161 1.78 1.72 1.52
N GLY A 162 2.11 3.01 1.33
CA GLY A 162 3.50 3.47 1.38
C GLY A 162 4.13 3.33 2.77
N ASN A 163 3.35 3.58 3.84
CA ASN A 163 3.76 3.27 5.21
C ASN A 163 4.06 1.77 5.37
N LEU A 164 3.11 0.91 4.94
CA LEU A 164 3.28 -0.54 5.03
C LEU A 164 4.50 -1.04 4.25
N CYS A 165 4.82 -0.48 3.08
CA CYS A 165 6.04 -0.80 2.35
C CYS A 165 7.31 -0.46 3.14
N ALA A 166 7.36 0.73 3.77
CA ALA A 166 8.49 1.15 4.59
C ALA A 166 8.63 0.27 5.85
N ALA A 167 7.53 0.03 6.56
CA ALA A 167 7.48 -0.82 7.74
C ALA A 167 7.89 -2.27 7.41
N LEU A 168 7.39 -2.82 6.30
CA LEU A 168 7.74 -4.14 5.80
C LEU A 168 9.24 -4.27 5.53
N SER A 169 9.84 -3.24 4.93
CA SER A 169 11.29 -3.23 4.66
C SER A 169 12.11 -3.25 5.97
N LEU A 170 11.68 -2.49 7.00
CA LEU A 170 12.31 -2.54 8.32
C LEU A 170 12.15 -3.93 8.96
N MET A 171 10.94 -4.49 8.91
CA MET A 171 10.63 -5.81 9.45
C MET A 171 11.44 -6.91 8.75
N ALA A 172 11.58 -6.85 7.42
CA ALA A 172 12.37 -7.80 6.64
C ALA A 172 13.85 -7.76 7.03
N ARG A 173 14.42 -6.56 7.22
CA ARG A 173 15.76 -6.38 7.75
C ARG A 173 15.93 -7.03 9.12
N ASP A 174 15.00 -6.76 10.01
CA ASP A 174 15.12 -7.20 11.42
C ASP A 174 14.89 -8.70 11.59
N ARG A 175 14.05 -9.30 10.75
CA ARG A 175 13.82 -10.76 10.71
C ARG A 175 14.87 -11.52 9.90
N GLY A 176 15.56 -10.85 8.96
CA GLY A 176 16.61 -11.45 8.15
C GLY A 176 16.15 -12.53 7.18
N GLU A 177 14.86 -12.56 6.83
CA GLU A 177 14.29 -13.61 5.98
C GLU A 177 14.38 -13.29 4.48
N PHE A 178 14.28 -12.01 4.14
CA PHE A 178 14.52 -11.46 2.80
C PHE A 178 14.86 -9.97 2.91
N MET A 179 15.32 -9.37 1.80
CA MET A 179 15.64 -7.94 1.79
C MET A 179 15.09 -7.26 0.53
N PRO A 180 14.11 -6.36 0.67
CA PRO A 180 13.68 -5.53 -0.44
C PRO A 180 14.80 -4.58 -0.90
N ASN A 181 15.18 -4.64 -2.17
CA ASN A 181 16.23 -3.81 -2.74
C ASN A 181 15.73 -2.46 -3.26
N ARG A 182 14.42 -2.37 -3.53
CA ARG A 182 13.77 -1.19 -4.09
C ARG A 182 12.38 -1.00 -3.52
N GLN A 183 12.05 0.26 -3.24
CA GLN A 183 10.69 0.66 -2.88
C GLN A 183 10.34 1.98 -3.53
N ILE A 184 9.06 2.14 -3.87
CA ILE A 184 8.44 3.36 -4.38
C ILE A 184 7.35 3.75 -3.38
N LEU A 185 7.61 4.80 -2.60
CA LEU A 185 6.70 5.29 -1.58
C LEU A 185 6.00 6.55 -2.12
N ILE A 186 4.71 6.45 -2.39
CA ILE A 186 3.91 7.54 -2.94
C ILE A 186 3.21 8.23 -1.78
N TYR A 187 3.60 9.49 -1.46
CA TYR A 187 3.12 10.29 -0.31
C TYR A 187 2.85 9.46 0.96
N PRO A 188 3.83 8.71 1.47
CA PRO A 188 3.63 7.73 2.55
C PRO A 188 3.28 8.42 3.87
N ALA A 189 2.37 7.80 4.65
CA ALA A 189 2.07 8.21 6.01
C ALA A 189 3.12 7.65 6.98
N THR A 190 4.21 8.37 7.23
CA THR A 190 5.37 7.84 7.95
C THR A 190 5.47 8.20 9.42
N TYR A 191 4.63 9.12 9.89
CA TYR A 191 4.67 9.63 11.27
C TYR A 191 3.38 9.29 12.04
N ASN A 192 3.45 9.39 13.36
CA ASN A 192 2.42 8.94 14.30
C ASN A 192 1.58 10.06 14.95
N ASP A 193 1.88 11.32 14.66
CA ASP A 193 1.21 12.48 15.26
C ASP A 193 0.95 13.56 14.22
N TYR A 194 -0.34 13.80 13.94
CA TYR A 194 -0.84 14.86 13.06
C TYR A 194 -1.66 15.89 13.84
N THR A 195 -1.51 15.94 15.15
CA THR A 195 -2.13 16.96 16.02
C THR A 195 -1.38 18.28 15.94
N GLU A 196 -1.85 19.27 16.68
CA GLU A 196 -1.15 20.57 16.85
C GLU A 196 0.25 20.41 17.48
N ASN A 197 0.53 19.29 18.16
CA ASN A 197 1.84 18.98 18.75
C ASN A 197 2.84 18.39 17.74
N SER A 198 2.39 18.11 16.52
CA SER A 198 3.29 17.59 15.48
C SER A 198 4.51 18.52 15.27
N PRO A 199 5.73 17.96 15.18
CA PRO A 199 6.93 18.74 14.93
C PRO A 199 7.00 19.32 13.50
N PHE A 200 6.11 18.87 12.60
CA PHE A 200 6.12 19.27 11.20
C PHE A 200 5.24 20.50 10.96
N VAL A 201 5.86 21.58 10.54
CA VAL A 201 5.17 22.83 10.18
C VAL A 201 4.10 22.59 9.11
N SER A 202 4.37 21.69 8.15
CA SER A 202 3.44 21.34 7.08
C SER A 202 2.12 20.74 7.56
N VAL A 203 2.09 20.09 8.74
CA VAL A 203 0.84 19.59 9.36
C VAL A 203 -0.06 20.77 9.74
N LYS A 204 0.53 21.83 10.28
CA LYS A 204 -0.21 23.06 10.65
C LYS A 204 -0.65 23.87 9.42
N GLU A 205 0.25 24.02 8.44
CA GLU A 205 -0.01 24.82 7.23
C GLU A 205 -1.00 24.17 6.27
N ASN A 206 -0.97 22.83 6.18
CA ASN A 206 -1.79 22.04 5.24
C ASN A 206 -2.78 21.10 5.92
N GLY A 207 -2.92 21.18 7.24
CA GLY A 207 -3.80 20.31 8.03
C GLY A 207 -5.28 20.63 7.91
N SER A 208 -5.64 21.73 7.26
CA SER A 208 -7.02 22.13 6.97
C SER A 208 -7.19 22.46 5.49
N ASP A 209 -8.43 22.65 5.03
CA ASP A 209 -8.76 23.11 3.67
C ASP A 209 -8.41 22.12 2.53
N TYR A 210 -8.08 20.85 2.85
CA TYR A 210 -7.81 19.77 1.89
C TYR A 210 -8.72 18.57 2.16
N LEU A 211 -8.82 17.64 1.19
CA LEU A 211 -9.61 16.40 1.35
C LEU A 211 -9.17 15.55 2.54
N LEU A 212 -7.85 15.48 2.75
CA LEU A 212 -7.25 14.82 3.90
C LEU A 212 -6.75 15.87 4.88
N THR A 213 -7.51 16.08 5.96
CA THR A 213 -7.12 17.01 7.03
C THR A 213 -6.21 16.32 8.05
N ALA A 214 -5.52 17.11 8.88
CA ALA A 214 -4.74 16.61 10.02
C ALA A 214 -5.62 15.82 10.99
N GLY A 215 -6.86 16.29 11.25
CA GLY A 215 -7.85 15.58 12.07
C GLY A 215 -8.18 14.21 11.50
N LYS A 216 -8.49 14.09 10.20
CA LYS A 216 -8.73 12.78 9.56
C LYS A 216 -7.52 11.86 9.62
N MET A 217 -6.32 12.40 9.44
CA MET A 217 -5.11 11.59 9.59
C MET A 217 -4.96 11.04 11.00
N GLN A 218 -5.27 11.86 12.02
CA GLN A 218 -5.25 11.41 13.41
C GLN A 218 -6.31 10.36 13.69
N ASP A 219 -7.53 10.53 13.16
CA ASP A 219 -8.59 9.52 13.28
C ASP A 219 -8.18 8.16 12.67
N TYR A 220 -7.53 8.16 11.49
CA TYR A 220 -7.01 6.93 10.89
C TYR A 220 -5.94 6.26 11.76
N ILE A 221 -5.04 7.04 12.35
CA ILE A 221 -4.01 6.55 13.29
C ILE A 221 -4.66 5.91 14.51
N ASP A 222 -5.68 6.54 15.07
CA ASP A 222 -6.38 6.05 16.27
C ASP A 222 -7.22 4.79 15.99
N LEU A 223 -7.80 4.70 14.79
CA LEU A 223 -8.48 3.49 14.33
C LEU A 223 -7.49 2.34 14.12
N TYR A 224 -6.31 2.60 13.54
CA TYR A 224 -5.30 1.59 13.25
C TYR A 224 -4.56 1.10 14.50
N ALA A 225 -4.25 1.98 15.45
CA ALA A 225 -3.57 1.63 16.70
C ALA A 225 -4.50 0.86 17.66
N ARG A 226 -3.97 -0.14 18.37
CA ARG A 226 -4.66 -0.80 19.49
C ARG A 226 -4.59 0.06 20.75
N ASN A 227 -3.45 0.74 20.93
CA ASN A 227 -3.12 1.56 22.10
C ASN A 227 -2.00 2.56 21.74
N GLU A 228 -1.68 3.47 22.66
CA GLU A 228 -0.66 4.51 22.47
C GLU A 228 0.77 3.95 22.30
N GLU A 229 1.05 2.75 22.80
CA GLU A 229 2.37 2.13 22.67
C GLU A 229 2.62 1.67 21.23
N ASP A 230 1.57 1.22 20.52
CA ASP A 230 1.68 0.88 19.11
C ASP A 230 2.19 2.07 18.28
N LYS A 231 1.73 3.29 18.58
CA LYS A 231 2.13 4.51 17.86
C LYS A 231 3.63 4.81 17.98
N LYS A 232 4.30 4.29 19.02
CA LYS A 232 5.75 4.44 19.22
C LYS A 232 6.57 3.33 18.54
N ASN A 233 5.92 2.37 17.92
CA ASN A 233 6.59 1.28 17.25
C ASN A 233 7.13 1.75 15.87
N PRO A 234 8.41 1.49 15.53
CA PRO A 234 8.97 1.86 14.23
C PRO A 234 8.29 1.16 13.03
N TYR A 235 7.59 0.07 13.23
CA TYR A 235 6.79 -0.56 12.19
C TYR A 235 5.41 0.11 12.02
N PHE A 236 4.95 0.85 13.02
CA PHE A 236 3.77 1.71 12.90
C PHE A 236 4.12 3.04 12.24
N ALA A 237 5.17 3.67 12.73
CA ALA A 237 5.65 4.97 12.28
C ALA A 237 7.11 4.88 11.81
N PRO A 238 7.38 4.47 10.56
CA PRO A 238 8.73 4.24 10.07
C PRO A 238 9.68 5.44 10.21
N TYR A 239 9.16 6.66 10.26
CA TYR A 239 9.97 7.87 10.46
C TYR A 239 10.74 7.89 11.78
N ILE A 240 10.24 7.21 12.82
CA ILE A 240 10.92 7.15 14.13
C ILE A 240 11.98 6.04 14.21
N ALA A 241 12.15 5.23 13.17
CA ALA A 241 13.19 4.22 13.13
C ALA A 241 14.59 4.88 13.15
N VAL A 242 15.47 4.33 13.96
CA VAL A 242 16.81 4.93 14.22
C VAL A 242 17.77 4.80 13.03
N SER A 243 17.49 3.95 12.04
CA SER A 243 18.40 3.70 10.92
C SER A 243 17.67 3.39 9.63
N TYR A 244 17.93 4.23 8.62
CA TYR A 244 17.48 4.05 7.23
C TYR A 244 18.66 3.72 6.28
N THR A 245 19.82 3.37 6.81
CA THR A 245 21.07 3.24 6.03
C THR A 245 21.05 2.14 4.97
N HIS A 246 20.12 1.18 5.07
CA HIS A 246 19.94 0.11 4.10
C HIS A 246 19.04 0.50 2.91
N LEU A 247 18.34 1.63 2.99
CA LEU A 247 17.47 2.15 1.93
C LEU A 247 18.12 3.38 1.31
N ARG A 248 18.35 3.36 0.00
CA ARG A 248 18.73 4.57 -0.76
C ARG A 248 17.47 5.28 -1.20
N ALA A 249 17.23 6.50 -0.70
CA ALA A 249 16.13 7.34 -1.12
C ALA A 249 16.53 8.21 -2.32
N HIS A 250 15.68 8.23 -3.35
CA HIS A 250 15.61 9.32 -4.32
C HIS A 250 14.35 10.11 -4.03
N GLU A 251 14.51 11.33 -3.57
CA GLU A 251 13.39 12.24 -3.35
C GLU A 251 13.13 13.03 -4.63
N THR A 252 11.88 13.03 -5.10
CA THR A 252 11.38 13.96 -6.11
C THR A 252 10.68 15.11 -5.40
N ARG A 253 11.16 16.33 -5.62
CA ARG A 253 10.54 17.56 -5.10
C ARG A 253 9.38 18.03 -5.98
#